data_f6cbf762085b1f672400aaf92080e1a4
#
_entry.id   f6cbf762085b1f672400aaf92080e1a4
#
_cell.length_a   1.000
_cell.length_b   1.000
_cell.length_c   1.000
_cell.angle_alpha   90.00
_cell.angle_beta   90.00
_cell.angle_gamma   90.00
#
_symmetry.space_group_name_H-M   'P 1'
#
loop_
_entity.id
_entity.type
_entity.pdbx_description
1 polymer ?
#
loop_
_entity_poly.entity_id
_entity_poly.type
_entity_poly.pdbx_seq_one_letter_code
_entity_poly.pdbx_strand_id
1 'polypeptide(L)'
;MEYAFASTRLKLRSASLPLNRLRALSESATASEIMDVLHRFGLKDTSSSLQDADMVLRGAFKREAEGVLRMVKTSKFLALFLRKFEILEISDFLTNFNESKLAVKVMRTSELLSLEHSADLKSIIAQINRRFGFNLNQNMAIGEIEDQILSQYLLKLSLISPTSIKPIIEKERKLIALPHSTDFEHFLGEHKGSWFYKVLNVDKNLIDLKMAVYLQHISKIYAVRDPIGPGAIVSYMYYLDLNYKFMKSLYFSVKTRIRLNLRAIWEI
;
A
#
# COMPACT_ATOMS: atom_id res chain seq x y z
N MET A 1 11.80 4.46 -25.51
CA MET A 1 12.69 3.31 -25.20
C MET A 1 12.81 3.01 -23.70
N GLU A 2 12.85 4.02 -22.80
CA GLU A 2 13.07 3.82 -21.35
C GLU A 2 11.99 2.99 -20.67
N TYR A 3 10.72 3.19 -20.98
CA TYR A 3 9.62 2.39 -20.40
C TYR A 3 9.61 0.92 -20.85
N ALA A 4 10.03 0.64 -22.10
CA ALA A 4 10.09 -0.75 -22.59
C ALA A 4 11.11 -1.58 -21.80
N PHE A 5 12.28 -1.00 -21.51
CA PHE A 5 13.31 -1.63 -20.69
C PHE A 5 12.84 -1.84 -19.24
N ALA A 6 12.24 -0.81 -18.64
CA ALA A 6 11.65 -0.90 -17.31
C ALA A 6 10.54 -1.96 -17.28
N SER A 7 9.62 -1.96 -18.23
CA SER A 7 8.53 -2.94 -18.34
C SER A 7 9.05 -4.39 -18.41
N THR A 8 10.09 -4.66 -19.21
CA THR A 8 10.70 -5.98 -19.29
C THR A 8 11.32 -6.40 -17.95
N ARG A 9 12.08 -5.51 -17.29
CA ARG A 9 12.64 -5.80 -15.97
C ARG A 9 11.58 -6.00 -14.88
N LEU A 10 10.49 -5.24 -14.92
CA LEU A 10 9.37 -5.40 -14.00
C LEU A 10 8.67 -6.74 -14.20
N LYS A 11 8.49 -7.20 -15.43
CA LYS A 11 7.96 -8.54 -15.72
C LYS A 11 8.85 -9.65 -15.15
N LEU A 12 10.16 -9.50 -15.24
CA LEU A 12 11.12 -10.45 -14.65
C LEU A 12 11.10 -10.43 -13.12
N ARG A 13 10.97 -9.24 -12.50
CA ARG A 13 10.83 -9.10 -11.04
C ARG A 13 9.49 -9.65 -10.54
N SER A 14 8.39 -9.42 -11.24
CA SER A 14 7.08 -9.97 -10.87
C SER A 14 7.08 -11.51 -10.88
N ALA A 15 7.97 -12.15 -11.67
CA ALA A 15 8.14 -13.58 -11.63
C ALA A 15 8.78 -14.09 -10.33
N SER A 16 9.48 -13.24 -9.58
CA SER A 16 10.08 -13.61 -8.27
C SER A 16 9.04 -13.74 -7.14
N LEU A 17 7.88 -13.10 -7.29
CA LEU A 17 6.75 -13.13 -6.35
C LEU A 17 5.45 -13.48 -7.08
N PRO A 18 5.31 -14.67 -7.64
CA PRO A 18 4.17 -15.00 -8.50
C PRO A 18 2.85 -15.05 -7.73
N LEU A 19 1.78 -14.49 -8.32
CA LEU A 19 0.42 -14.56 -7.76
C LEU A 19 -0.03 -15.98 -7.44
N ASN A 20 0.39 -16.95 -8.26
CA ASN A 20 0.09 -18.36 -8.03
C ASN A 20 0.61 -18.85 -6.67
N ARG A 21 1.79 -18.38 -6.26
CA ARG A 21 2.36 -18.70 -4.95
C ARG A 21 1.58 -18.05 -3.81
N LEU A 22 1.12 -16.81 -3.98
CA LEU A 22 0.26 -16.15 -3.00
C LEU A 22 -1.06 -16.91 -2.83
N ARG A 23 -1.66 -17.37 -3.93
CA ARG A 23 -2.87 -18.19 -3.88
C ARG A 23 -2.63 -19.52 -3.17
N ALA A 24 -1.58 -20.23 -3.53
CA ALA A 24 -1.21 -21.49 -2.85
C ALA A 24 -1.03 -21.29 -1.34
N LEU A 25 -0.35 -20.22 -0.91
CA LEU A 25 -0.19 -19.88 0.49
C LEU A 25 -1.52 -19.57 1.19
N SER A 26 -2.50 -19.02 0.47
CA SER A 26 -3.82 -18.71 1.04
C SER A 26 -4.70 -19.95 1.25
N GLU A 27 -4.42 -21.05 0.55
CA GLU A 27 -5.26 -22.24 0.53
C GLU A 27 -4.83 -23.30 1.54
N SER A 28 -3.52 -23.57 1.64
CA SER A 28 -3.03 -24.76 2.33
C SER A 28 -1.71 -24.62 3.07
N ALA A 29 -1.14 -23.40 3.20
CA ALA A 29 0.18 -23.24 3.79
C ALA A 29 0.23 -23.54 5.29
N THR A 30 1.22 -24.28 5.69
CA THR A 30 1.60 -24.45 7.10
C THR A 30 2.27 -23.19 7.65
N ALA A 31 2.28 -23.03 8.97
CA ALA A 31 2.98 -21.91 9.61
C ALA A 31 4.49 -21.86 9.23
N SER A 32 5.12 -23.03 9.04
CA SER A 32 6.52 -23.10 8.61
C SER A 32 6.71 -22.56 7.19
N GLU A 33 5.88 -22.98 6.22
CA GLU A 33 5.95 -22.49 4.84
C GLU A 33 5.69 -20.97 4.74
N ILE A 34 4.78 -20.47 5.57
CA ILE A 34 4.54 -19.02 5.67
C ILE A 34 5.80 -18.32 6.19
N MET A 35 6.43 -18.84 7.25
CA MET A 35 7.65 -18.25 7.80
C MET A 35 8.81 -18.30 6.81
N ASP A 36 8.99 -19.38 6.06
CA ASP A 36 10.01 -19.48 5.00
C ASP A 36 9.86 -18.40 3.92
N VAL A 37 8.61 -18.04 3.62
CA VAL A 37 8.34 -16.94 2.70
C VAL A 37 8.65 -15.60 3.37
N LEU A 38 8.21 -15.38 4.60
CA LEU A 38 8.42 -14.14 5.34
C LEU A 38 9.90 -13.85 5.61
N HIS A 39 10.72 -14.89 5.82
CA HIS A 39 12.19 -14.78 5.93
C HIS A 39 12.82 -14.06 4.72
N ARG A 40 12.32 -14.30 3.52
CA ARG A 40 12.82 -13.64 2.29
C ARG A 40 12.59 -12.13 2.29
N PHE A 41 11.63 -11.65 3.08
CA PHE A 41 11.33 -10.23 3.28
C PHE A 41 12.01 -9.64 4.51
N GLY A 42 12.82 -10.43 5.22
CA GLY A 42 13.62 -9.99 6.36
C GLY A 42 12.98 -10.23 7.73
N LEU A 43 11.83 -10.93 7.80
CA LEU A 43 11.22 -11.36 9.06
C LEU A 43 11.81 -12.69 9.50
N LYS A 44 12.60 -12.69 10.58
CA LYS A 44 13.36 -13.86 11.02
C LYS A 44 12.55 -14.85 11.85
N ASP A 45 11.57 -14.36 12.58
CA ASP A 45 10.74 -15.16 13.50
C ASP A 45 9.42 -14.45 13.83
N THR A 46 8.62 -15.04 14.69
CA THR A 46 7.37 -14.48 15.19
C THR A 46 7.53 -13.66 16.48
N SER A 47 8.75 -13.43 16.96
CA SER A 47 9.03 -12.70 18.21
C SER A 47 8.78 -11.20 18.06
N SER A 48 8.99 -10.66 16.85
CA SER A 48 8.74 -9.25 16.52
C SER A 48 7.30 -8.85 16.82
N SER A 49 7.08 -7.62 17.26
CA SER A 49 5.73 -7.06 17.34
C SER A 49 5.08 -6.98 15.96
N LEU A 50 3.75 -6.86 15.88
CA LEU A 50 3.07 -6.65 14.61
C LEU A 50 3.54 -5.37 13.92
N GLN A 51 3.83 -4.33 14.71
CA GLN A 51 4.33 -3.05 14.22
C GLN A 51 5.76 -3.18 13.65
N ASP A 52 6.66 -3.88 14.36
CA ASP A 52 8.03 -4.11 13.86
C ASP A 52 8.03 -4.92 12.57
N ALA A 53 7.19 -5.95 12.48
CA ALA A 53 7.04 -6.76 11.29
C ALA A 53 6.50 -5.94 10.11
N ASP A 54 5.52 -5.08 10.36
CA ASP A 54 4.97 -4.16 9.38
C ASP A 54 6.04 -3.20 8.84
N MET A 55 6.87 -2.64 9.71
CA MET A 55 7.99 -1.78 9.32
C MET A 55 9.02 -2.50 8.44
N VAL A 56 9.39 -3.74 8.81
CA VAL A 56 10.34 -4.56 8.04
C VAL A 56 9.80 -4.85 6.65
N LEU A 57 8.54 -5.30 6.56
CA LEU A 57 7.88 -5.58 5.28
C LEU A 57 7.78 -4.32 4.43
N ARG A 58 7.31 -3.22 4.99
CA ARG A 58 7.17 -1.94 4.28
C ARG A 58 8.51 -1.46 3.73
N GLY A 59 9.56 -1.53 4.54
CA GLY A 59 10.92 -1.19 4.12
C GLY A 59 11.42 -2.06 2.95
N ALA A 60 11.07 -3.36 2.91
CA ALA A 60 11.42 -4.22 1.79
C ALA A 60 10.70 -3.78 0.48
N PHE A 61 9.40 -3.54 0.53
CA PHE A 61 8.64 -3.11 -0.64
C PHE A 61 8.94 -1.68 -1.07
N LYS A 62 9.28 -0.79 -0.14
CA LYS A 62 9.78 0.56 -0.44
C LYS A 62 11.06 0.52 -1.26
N ARG A 63 12.07 -0.30 -0.86
CA ARG A 63 13.30 -0.48 -1.64
C ARG A 63 13.03 -0.97 -3.07
N GLU A 64 12.04 -1.87 -3.26
CA GLU A 64 11.62 -2.29 -4.60
C GLU A 64 11.02 -1.13 -5.41
N ALA A 65 10.14 -0.33 -4.83
CA ALA A 65 9.55 0.84 -5.48
C ALA A 65 10.61 1.89 -5.84
N GLU A 66 11.56 2.16 -4.94
CA GLU A 66 12.71 3.04 -5.20
C GLU A 66 13.62 2.50 -6.31
N GLY A 67 13.80 1.17 -6.37
CA GLY A 67 14.50 0.51 -7.46
C GLY A 67 13.84 0.75 -8.82
N VAL A 68 12.52 0.80 -8.88
CA VAL A 68 11.76 1.17 -10.09
C VAL A 68 11.95 2.64 -10.41
N LEU A 69 11.87 3.52 -9.40
CA LEU A 69 12.04 4.96 -9.58
C LEU A 69 13.40 5.31 -10.23
N ARG A 70 14.47 4.57 -9.86
CA ARG A 70 15.82 4.74 -10.45
C ARG A 70 15.91 4.27 -11.90
N MET A 71 15.01 3.42 -12.36
CA MET A 71 15.02 2.87 -13.72
C MET A 71 14.21 3.69 -14.73
N VAL A 72 13.37 4.60 -14.26
CA VAL A 72 12.44 5.36 -15.10
C VAL A 72 12.72 6.84 -15.02
N LYS A 73 12.71 7.51 -16.16
CA LYS A 73 12.67 8.97 -16.21
C LYS A 73 11.30 9.44 -15.71
N THR A 74 11.29 10.12 -14.58
CA THR A 74 10.07 10.33 -13.83
C THR A 74 9.24 11.49 -14.36
N SER A 75 8.02 11.17 -14.82
CA SER A 75 6.94 12.15 -14.81
C SER A 75 6.56 12.52 -13.37
N LYS A 76 6.00 13.72 -13.15
CA LYS A 76 5.48 14.14 -11.83
C LYS A 76 4.54 13.10 -11.21
N PHE A 77 3.74 12.45 -12.04
CA PHE A 77 2.83 11.37 -11.62
C PHE A 77 3.61 10.17 -11.07
N LEU A 78 4.54 9.59 -11.83
CA LEU A 78 5.30 8.42 -11.39
C LEU A 78 6.17 8.72 -10.18
N ALA A 79 6.78 9.92 -10.12
CA ALA A 79 7.56 10.33 -8.98
C ALA A 79 6.76 10.32 -7.67
N LEU A 80 5.50 10.77 -7.70
CA LEU A 80 4.60 10.71 -6.55
C LEU A 80 4.05 9.29 -6.32
N PHE A 81 3.63 8.58 -7.38
CA PHE A 81 3.03 7.26 -7.28
C PHE A 81 3.98 6.20 -6.69
N LEU A 82 5.25 6.23 -7.08
CA LEU A 82 6.28 5.32 -6.56
C LEU A 82 6.65 5.59 -5.10
N ARG A 83 6.22 6.71 -4.53
CA ARG A 83 6.42 7.06 -3.11
C ARG A 83 5.29 6.58 -2.19
N LYS A 84 4.39 5.72 -2.66
CA LYS A 84 3.27 5.21 -1.86
C LYS A 84 3.71 4.67 -0.50
N PHE A 85 4.77 3.87 -0.45
CA PHE A 85 5.26 3.29 0.81
C PHE A 85 5.89 4.35 1.74
N GLU A 86 6.50 5.41 1.20
CA GLU A 86 6.96 6.56 1.98
C GLU A 86 5.79 7.31 2.60
N ILE A 87 4.70 7.48 1.87
CA ILE A 87 3.47 8.12 2.38
C ILE A 87 2.85 7.29 3.51
N LEU A 88 2.83 5.96 3.39
CA LEU A 88 2.37 5.08 4.46
C LEU A 88 3.27 5.16 5.71
N GLU A 89 4.59 5.27 5.55
CA GLU A 89 5.52 5.48 6.68
C GLU A 89 5.24 6.79 7.41
N ILE A 90 5.01 7.87 6.66
CA ILE A 90 4.66 9.18 7.23
C ILE A 90 3.34 9.11 8.00
N SER A 91 2.35 8.45 7.43
CA SER A 91 1.05 8.26 8.05
C SER A 91 1.19 7.55 9.40
N ASP A 92 1.86 6.41 9.44
CA ASP A 92 2.11 5.66 10.67
C ASP A 92 2.91 6.47 11.70
N PHE A 93 3.94 7.19 11.24
CA PHE A 93 4.74 8.04 12.14
C PHE A 93 3.86 9.06 12.85
N LEU A 94 3.00 9.74 12.12
CA LEU A 94 2.14 10.77 12.70
C LEU A 94 1.06 10.18 13.62
N THR A 95 0.48 9.06 13.25
CA THR A 95 -0.53 8.37 14.07
C THR A 95 0.06 7.91 15.41
N ASN A 96 1.33 7.51 15.42
CA ASN A 96 2.03 7.03 16.62
C ASN A 96 2.94 8.10 17.24
N PHE A 97 2.82 9.37 16.84
CA PHE A 97 3.75 10.45 17.25
C PHE A 97 3.88 10.61 18.76
N ASN A 98 2.81 10.38 19.53
CA ASN A 98 2.81 10.50 20.99
C ASN A 98 3.34 9.23 21.71
N GLU A 99 3.51 8.11 21.03
CA GLU A 99 3.79 6.84 21.71
C GLU A 99 5.24 6.36 21.56
N SER A 100 6.08 6.97 20.70
CA SER A 100 7.24 6.16 20.34
C SER A 100 8.59 6.86 20.19
N LYS A 101 9.46 6.53 21.10
CA LYS A 101 10.92 6.37 20.85
C LYS A 101 11.20 5.39 19.69
N LEU A 102 10.22 4.59 19.23
CA LEU A 102 10.30 3.63 18.15
C LEU A 102 10.24 4.31 16.77
N ALA A 103 9.44 5.35 16.63
CA ALA A 103 9.32 6.14 15.41
C ALA A 103 10.68 6.73 14.95
N VAL A 104 11.52 7.13 15.91
CA VAL A 104 12.88 7.63 15.66
C VAL A 104 13.75 6.59 14.94
N LYS A 105 13.56 5.30 15.20
CA LYS A 105 14.38 4.23 14.59
C LYS A 105 14.01 3.95 13.13
N VAL A 106 12.75 4.13 12.77
CA VAL A 106 12.23 3.91 11.39
C VAL A 106 12.67 5.03 10.45
N MET A 107 12.69 6.26 10.95
CA MET A 107 13.00 7.44 10.14
C MET A 107 14.48 7.60 9.80
N ARG A 108 15.38 6.89 10.48
CA ARG A 108 16.84 6.97 10.26
C ARG A 108 17.32 6.54 8.87
N THR A 109 16.44 5.94 8.06
CA THR A 109 16.81 5.43 6.72
C THR A 109 16.21 6.21 5.56
N SER A 110 15.41 7.27 5.82
CA SER A 110 14.75 8.04 4.76
C SER A 110 15.11 9.53 4.80
N GLU A 111 14.86 10.21 3.69
CA GLU A 111 14.94 11.70 3.61
C GLU A 111 13.99 12.42 4.58
N LEU A 112 13.18 11.67 5.34
CA LEU A 112 12.33 12.14 6.43
C LEU A 112 13.13 12.54 7.68
N LEU A 113 14.44 12.29 7.75
CA LEU A 113 15.31 12.71 8.84
C LEU A 113 15.16 14.21 9.19
N SER A 114 14.82 15.04 8.21
CA SER A 114 14.54 16.46 8.44
C SER A 114 13.29 16.71 9.28
N LEU A 115 12.37 15.74 9.38
CA LEU A 115 11.15 15.83 10.18
C LEU A 115 11.39 15.52 11.66
N GLU A 116 12.40 14.69 11.98
CA GLU A 116 12.74 14.30 13.36
C GLU A 116 13.15 15.48 14.25
N HIS A 117 13.68 16.54 13.64
CA HIS A 117 14.12 17.74 14.36
C HIS A 117 12.99 18.74 14.60
N SER A 118 11.78 18.44 14.17
CA SER A 118 10.62 19.31 14.36
C SER A 118 10.07 19.13 15.77
N ALA A 119 10.00 20.21 16.54
CA ALA A 119 9.60 20.16 17.94
C ALA A 119 8.12 19.87 18.20
N ASP A 120 7.25 20.02 17.18
CA ASP A 120 5.81 19.85 17.31
C ASP A 120 5.13 19.28 16.06
N LEU A 121 3.95 18.71 16.24
CA LEU A 121 3.13 18.09 15.18
C LEU A 121 2.78 19.11 14.07
N LYS A 122 2.52 20.37 14.41
CA LYS A 122 2.16 21.40 13.43
C LYS A 122 3.30 21.68 12.45
N SER A 123 4.52 21.78 12.99
CA SER A 123 5.74 21.96 12.17
C SER A 123 5.96 20.78 11.22
N ILE A 124 5.72 19.56 11.69
CA ILE A 124 5.84 18.34 10.87
C ILE A 124 4.79 18.37 9.76
N ILE A 125 3.53 18.65 10.07
CA ILE A 125 2.44 18.77 9.07
C ILE A 125 2.76 19.86 8.05
N ALA A 126 3.28 21.01 8.48
CA ALA A 126 3.70 22.09 7.58
C ALA A 126 4.82 21.64 6.62
N GLN A 127 5.79 20.87 7.10
CA GLN A 127 6.86 20.30 6.25
C GLN A 127 6.30 19.29 5.24
N ILE A 128 5.38 18.40 5.65
CA ILE A 128 4.72 17.44 4.76
C ILE A 128 3.93 18.19 3.69
N ASN A 129 3.14 19.20 4.06
CA ASN A 129 2.39 20.03 3.12
C ASN A 129 3.32 20.67 2.08
N ARG A 130 4.46 21.22 2.51
CA ARG A 130 5.44 21.83 1.62
C ARG A 130 6.10 20.80 0.69
N ARG A 131 6.51 19.65 1.24
CA ARG A 131 7.25 18.62 0.51
C ARG A 131 6.40 17.92 -0.55
N PHE A 132 5.19 17.51 -0.16
CA PHE A 132 4.29 16.76 -1.03
C PHE A 132 3.24 17.63 -1.71
N GLY A 133 3.12 18.91 -1.31
CA GLY A 133 2.09 19.83 -1.77
C GLY A 133 0.70 19.34 -1.36
N PHE A 134 0.58 18.79 -0.15
CA PHE A 134 -0.69 18.45 0.47
C PHE A 134 -1.31 19.70 1.14
N ASN A 135 -2.58 19.57 1.52
CA ASN A 135 -3.30 20.59 2.26
C ASN A 135 -3.89 19.97 3.54
N LEU A 136 -2.99 19.45 4.39
CA LEU A 136 -3.39 18.87 5.67
C LEU A 136 -3.67 19.99 6.68
N ASN A 137 -4.75 19.83 7.46
CA ASN A 137 -5.09 20.74 8.54
C ASN A 137 -4.09 20.58 9.70
N GLN A 138 -3.43 21.67 10.12
CA GLN A 138 -2.44 21.64 11.21
C GLN A 138 -3.06 21.41 12.60
N ASN A 139 -4.37 21.54 12.73
CA ASN A 139 -5.11 21.34 13.98
C ASN A 139 -5.96 20.08 14.01
N MET A 140 -5.71 19.11 13.08
CA MET A 140 -6.47 17.87 13.04
C MET A 140 -6.16 16.97 14.23
N ALA A 141 -7.11 16.12 14.62
CA ALA A 141 -6.90 15.07 15.59
C ALA A 141 -5.97 13.97 15.02
N ILE A 142 -5.17 13.36 15.89
CA ILE A 142 -4.22 12.29 15.48
C ILE A 142 -4.95 11.16 14.75
N GLY A 143 -6.14 10.75 15.21
CA GLY A 143 -6.92 9.67 14.56
C GLY A 143 -7.42 9.99 13.15
N GLU A 144 -7.42 11.25 12.72
CA GLU A 144 -7.84 11.67 11.38
C GLU A 144 -6.67 11.79 10.39
N ILE A 145 -5.44 11.74 10.90
CA ILE A 145 -4.23 12.03 10.11
C ILE A 145 -4.05 11.04 8.97
N GLU A 146 -4.22 9.76 9.24
CA GLU A 146 -4.01 8.69 8.25
C GLU A 146 -4.94 8.87 7.06
N ASP A 147 -6.23 9.05 7.32
CA ASP A 147 -7.25 9.22 6.29
C ASP A 147 -7.01 10.48 5.47
N GLN A 148 -6.63 11.58 6.12
CA GLN A 148 -6.35 12.82 5.44
C GLN A 148 -5.11 12.73 4.55
N ILE A 149 -4.04 12.12 5.02
CA ILE A 149 -2.81 11.94 4.23
C ILE A 149 -3.09 11.08 3.00
N LEU A 150 -3.74 9.93 3.17
CA LEU A 150 -4.08 9.04 2.05
C LEU A 150 -5.05 9.72 1.07
N SER A 151 -6.04 10.43 1.58
CA SER A 151 -6.99 11.20 0.76
C SER A 151 -6.28 12.28 -0.07
N GLN A 152 -5.40 13.08 0.54
CA GLN A 152 -4.63 14.12 -0.15
C GLN A 152 -3.65 13.53 -1.17
N TYR A 153 -3.00 12.43 -0.81
CA TYR A 153 -2.10 11.71 -1.73
C TYR A 153 -2.84 11.25 -2.99
N LEU A 154 -3.98 10.56 -2.83
CA LEU A 154 -4.76 10.05 -3.95
C LEU A 154 -5.43 11.17 -4.76
N LEU A 155 -5.90 12.23 -4.09
CA LEU A 155 -6.43 13.42 -4.77
C LEU A 155 -5.35 14.02 -5.69
N LYS A 156 -4.16 14.23 -5.17
CA LYS A 156 -3.04 14.78 -5.95
C LYS A 156 -2.63 13.87 -7.10
N LEU A 157 -2.57 12.56 -6.86
CA LEU A 157 -2.32 11.58 -7.91
C LEU A 157 -3.37 11.65 -9.01
N SER A 158 -4.66 11.74 -8.65
CA SER A 158 -5.76 11.86 -9.62
C SER A 158 -5.62 13.11 -10.51
N LEU A 159 -5.19 14.25 -9.92
CA LEU A 159 -5.02 15.51 -10.64
C LEU A 159 -3.87 15.46 -11.66
N ILE A 160 -2.78 14.75 -11.35
CA ILE A 160 -1.57 14.70 -12.20
C ILE A 160 -1.44 13.41 -13.02
N SER A 161 -2.37 12.46 -12.84
CA SER A 161 -2.31 11.17 -13.54
C SER A 161 -2.67 11.33 -15.02
N PRO A 162 -2.03 10.53 -15.90
CA PRO A 162 -2.46 10.40 -17.29
C PRO A 162 -3.93 9.98 -17.38
N THR A 163 -4.64 10.46 -18.39
CA THR A 163 -6.08 10.16 -18.59
C THR A 163 -6.35 8.65 -18.63
N SER A 164 -5.44 7.87 -19.21
CA SER A 164 -5.55 6.41 -19.27
C SER A 164 -5.47 5.72 -17.90
N ILE A 165 -4.82 6.33 -16.91
CA ILE A 165 -4.58 5.75 -15.58
C ILE A 165 -5.52 6.33 -14.53
N LYS A 166 -6.00 7.55 -14.73
CA LYS A 166 -6.89 8.25 -13.81
C LYS A 166 -8.04 7.40 -13.26
N PRO A 167 -8.74 6.57 -14.07
CA PRO A 167 -9.86 5.77 -13.57
C PRO A 167 -9.49 4.78 -12.45
N ILE A 168 -8.29 4.21 -12.45
CA ILE A 168 -7.87 3.30 -11.37
C ILE A 168 -7.55 4.05 -10.09
N ILE A 169 -6.91 5.22 -10.18
CA ILE A 169 -6.63 6.09 -9.02
C ILE A 169 -7.95 6.56 -8.38
N GLU A 170 -8.94 6.94 -9.18
CA GLU A 170 -10.26 7.33 -8.68
C GLU A 170 -10.99 6.18 -8.00
N LYS A 171 -10.84 4.94 -8.50
CA LYS A 171 -11.41 3.76 -7.84
C LYS A 171 -10.72 3.48 -6.51
N GLU A 172 -9.38 3.57 -6.44
CA GLU A 172 -8.64 3.45 -5.19
C GLU A 172 -9.10 4.49 -4.16
N ARG A 173 -9.21 5.76 -4.59
CA ARG A 173 -9.68 6.85 -3.74
C ARG A 173 -11.07 6.57 -3.15
N LYS A 174 -11.99 6.10 -3.98
CA LYS A 174 -13.34 5.73 -3.53
C LYS A 174 -13.30 4.57 -2.53
N LEU A 175 -12.51 3.53 -2.79
CA LEU A 175 -12.40 2.37 -1.91
C LEU A 175 -11.85 2.74 -0.53
N ILE A 176 -10.85 3.61 -0.45
CA ILE A 176 -10.26 4.03 0.83
C ILE A 176 -11.23 4.90 1.64
N ALA A 177 -12.04 5.72 1.00
CA ALA A 177 -13.01 6.57 1.70
C ALA A 177 -14.18 5.81 2.34
N LEU A 178 -14.51 4.60 1.85
CA LEU A 178 -15.73 3.87 2.23
C LEU A 178 -15.69 3.19 3.59
N PRO A 179 -14.60 2.48 3.99
CA PRO A 179 -14.56 1.75 5.26
C PRO A 179 -14.70 2.64 6.50
N HIS A 180 -14.44 3.94 6.37
CA HIS A 180 -14.50 4.93 7.45
C HIS A 180 -15.88 5.61 7.56
N SER A 181 -16.85 5.25 6.70
CA SER A 181 -18.22 5.74 6.84
C SER A 181 -18.87 5.10 8.08
N THR A 182 -19.58 5.91 8.85
CA THR A 182 -20.24 5.51 10.11
C THR A 182 -21.33 4.44 9.93
N ASP A 183 -21.74 4.17 8.69
CA ASP A 183 -22.80 3.22 8.36
C ASP A 183 -22.39 2.29 7.21
N PHE A 184 -21.26 1.61 7.42
CA PHE A 184 -20.68 0.72 6.41
C PHE A 184 -21.60 -0.44 6.00
N GLU A 185 -22.35 -1.02 6.95
CA GLU A 185 -23.26 -2.15 6.66
C GLU A 185 -24.49 -1.68 5.88
N HIS A 186 -25.02 -0.51 6.21
CA HIS A 186 -26.11 0.11 5.44
C HIS A 186 -25.64 0.42 4.01
N PHE A 187 -24.46 1.04 3.87
CA PHE A 187 -23.85 1.31 2.56
C PHE A 187 -23.71 0.03 1.72
N LEU A 188 -23.22 -1.07 2.30
CA LEU A 188 -23.12 -2.34 1.59
C LEU A 188 -24.50 -2.86 1.17
N GLY A 189 -25.52 -2.70 2.02
CA GLY A 189 -26.90 -3.10 1.73
C GLY A 189 -27.48 -2.35 0.52
N GLU A 190 -27.29 -1.05 0.45
CA GLU A 190 -27.79 -0.21 -0.65
C GLU A 190 -27.07 -0.49 -2.00
N HIS A 191 -25.82 -0.98 -1.94
CA HIS A 191 -25.00 -1.20 -3.12
C HIS A 191 -24.89 -2.69 -3.50
N LYS A 192 -25.84 -3.53 -3.10
CA LYS A 192 -25.92 -4.94 -3.52
C LYS A 192 -25.84 -5.05 -5.04
N GLY A 193 -24.96 -5.91 -5.54
CA GLY A 193 -24.73 -6.10 -6.98
C GLY A 193 -23.74 -5.13 -7.63
N SER A 194 -23.36 -4.05 -6.95
CA SER A 194 -22.30 -3.17 -7.42
C SER A 194 -20.91 -3.81 -7.29
N TRP A 195 -19.93 -3.26 -8.00
CA TRP A 195 -18.55 -3.71 -7.86
C TRP A 195 -17.98 -3.42 -6.45
N PHE A 196 -18.47 -2.39 -5.75
CA PHE A 196 -18.10 -2.09 -4.38
C PHE A 196 -18.50 -3.22 -3.44
N TYR A 197 -19.74 -3.69 -3.55
CA TYR A 197 -20.24 -4.79 -2.74
C TYR A 197 -19.38 -6.05 -2.90
N LYS A 198 -19.00 -6.40 -4.13
CA LYS A 198 -18.13 -7.56 -4.40
C LYS A 198 -16.76 -7.45 -3.73
N VAL A 199 -16.21 -6.24 -3.64
CA VAL A 199 -14.89 -6.01 -3.04
C VAL A 199 -14.98 -5.93 -1.52
N LEU A 200 -16.00 -5.28 -0.98
CA LEU A 200 -16.08 -4.94 0.44
C LEU A 200 -16.87 -5.97 1.27
N ASN A 201 -17.66 -6.84 0.62
CA ASN A 201 -18.40 -7.91 1.30
C ASN A 201 -17.46 -9.07 1.69
N VAL A 202 -16.65 -8.83 2.70
CA VAL A 202 -15.65 -9.76 3.25
C VAL A 202 -15.43 -9.41 4.71
N ASP A 203 -14.80 -10.31 5.47
CA ASP A 203 -14.38 -10.01 6.85
C ASP A 203 -13.62 -8.67 6.93
N LYS A 204 -13.95 -7.85 7.93
CA LYS A 204 -13.35 -6.51 8.11
C LYS A 204 -11.81 -6.54 8.11
N ASN A 205 -11.21 -7.60 8.68
CA ASN A 205 -9.77 -7.79 8.71
C ASN A 205 -9.13 -8.07 7.33
N LEU A 206 -9.96 -8.37 6.32
CA LEU A 206 -9.52 -8.71 4.96
C LEU A 206 -9.89 -7.64 3.93
N ILE A 207 -10.61 -6.59 4.30
CA ILE A 207 -11.07 -5.54 3.37
C ILE A 207 -9.88 -4.94 2.62
N ASP A 208 -8.86 -4.49 3.31
CA ASP A 208 -7.67 -3.88 2.70
C ASP A 208 -6.96 -4.80 1.73
N LEU A 209 -6.89 -6.09 2.09
CA LEU A 209 -6.26 -7.08 1.25
C LEU A 209 -7.12 -7.37 0.01
N LYS A 210 -8.44 -7.48 0.16
CA LYS A 210 -9.36 -7.68 -0.97
C LYS A 210 -9.37 -6.47 -1.91
N MET A 211 -9.33 -5.25 -1.37
CA MET A 211 -9.14 -4.04 -2.16
C MET A 211 -7.85 -4.09 -2.99
N ALA A 212 -6.74 -4.53 -2.38
CA ALA A 212 -5.47 -4.67 -3.09
C ALA A 212 -5.53 -5.71 -4.21
N VAL A 213 -6.20 -6.86 -3.99
CA VAL A 213 -6.44 -7.88 -5.04
C VAL A 213 -7.24 -7.29 -6.19
N TYR A 214 -8.32 -6.58 -5.89
CA TYR A 214 -9.15 -5.93 -6.91
C TYR A 214 -8.38 -4.88 -7.72
N LEU A 215 -7.67 -3.97 -7.04
CA LEU A 215 -6.87 -2.93 -7.71
C LEU A 215 -5.77 -3.54 -8.57
N GLN A 216 -5.11 -4.60 -8.09
CA GLN A 216 -4.12 -5.35 -8.86
C GLN A 216 -4.75 -6.02 -10.10
N HIS A 217 -5.94 -6.61 -9.94
CA HIS A 217 -6.67 -7.23 -11.05
C HIS A 217 -6.98 -6.23 -12.16
N ILE A 218 -7.61 -5.10 -11.80
CA ILE A 218 -7.94 -4.07 -12.80
C ILE A 218 -6.70 -3.39 -13.38
N SER A 219 -5.63 -3.23 -12.62
CA SER A 219 -4.39 -2.60 -13.10
C SER A 219 -3.72 -3.37 -14.24
N LYS A 220 -3.91 -4.68 -14.31
CA LYS A 220 -3.40 -5.51 -15.43
C LYS A 220 -3.97 -5.07 -16.78
N ILE A 221 -5.21 -4.59 -16.81
CA ILE A 221 -5.85 -4.09 -18.02
C ILE A 221 -5.05 -2.90 -18.57
N TYR A 222 -4.58 -2.02 -17.66
CA TYR A 222 -3.76 -0.86 -18.05
C TYR A 222 -2.36 -1.27 -18.52
N ALA A 223 -1.77 -2.30 -17.89
CA ALA A 223 -0.49 -2.84 -18.33
C ALA A 223 -0.56 -3.49 -19.72
N VAL A 224 -1.70 -4.11 -20.07
CA VAL A 224 -1.92 -4.69 -21.41
C VAL A 224 -2.15 -3.60 -22.47
N ARG A 225 -2.92 -2.56 -22.12
CA ARG A 225 -3.23 -1.44 -23.04
C ARG A 225 -2.04 -0.51 -23.26
N ASP A 226 -1.15 -0.42 -22.30
CA ASP A 226 0.04 0.45 -22.33
C ASP A 226 1.29 -0.30 -21.84
N PRO A 227 1.75 -1.32 -22.61
CA PRO A 227 2.81 -2.23 -22.18
C PRO A 227 4.21 -1.59 -22.15
N ILE A 228 4.39 -0.47 -22.84
CA ILE A 228 5.66 0.27 -22.93
C ILE A 228 5.60 1.64 -22.24
N GLY A 229 4.48 2.01 -21.67
CA GLY A 229 4.24 3.26 -20.96
C GLY A 229 4.08 3.08 -19.44
N PRO A 230 3.47 4.05 -18.77
CA PRO A 230 3.30 4.03 -17.31
C PRO A 230 2.36 2.91 -16.81
N GLY A 231 1.50 2.35 -17.67
CA GLY A 231 0.54 1.30 -17.29
C GLY A 231 1.18 0.07 -16.69
N ALA A 232 2.32 -0.38 -17.22
CA ALA A 232 3.07 -1.51 -16.68
C ALA A 232 3.65 -1.21 -15.29
N ILE A 233 4.15 0.01 -15.07
CA ILE A 233 4.70 0.46 -13.79
C ILE A 233 3.59 0.55 -12.74
N VAL A 234 2.45 1.12 -13.11
CA VAL A 234 1.27 1.22 -12.24
C VAL A 234 0.79 -0.16 -11.82
N SER A 235 0.67 -1.10 -12.75
CA SER A 235 0.29 -2.49 -12.44
C SER A 235 1.29 -3.16 -11.52
N TYR A 236 2.58 -2.92 -11.71
CA TYR A 236 3.61 -3.45 -10.82
C TYR A 236 3.52 -2.88 -9.40
N MET A 237 3.25 -1.59 -9.25
CA MET A 237 3.07 -0.97 -7.93
C MET A 237 1.85 -1.52 -7.18
N TYR A 238 0.72 -1.75 -7.87
CA TYR A 238 -0.42 -2.43 -7.25
C TYR A 238 -0.10 -3.89 -6.90
N TYR A 239 0.77 -4.54 -7.66
CA TYR A 239 1.28 -5.86 -7.32
C TYR A 239 2.16 -5.84 -6.07
N LEU A 240 3.04 -4.84 -5.90
CA LEU A 240 3.84 -4.66 -4.67
C LEU A 240 2.93 -4.38 -3.47
N ASP A 241 1.93 -3.53 -3.62
CA ASP A 241 0.96 -3.21 -2.55
C ASP A 241 0.18 -4.47 -2.12
N LEU A 242 -0.28 -5.27 -3.08
CA LEU A 242 -0.91 -6.56 -2.79
C LEU A 242 0.02 -7.49 -2.02
N ASN A 243 1.26 -7.64 -2.47
CA ASN A 243 2.23 -8.51 -1.79
C ASN A 243 2.51 -8.03 -0.36
N TYR A 244 2.71 -6.72 -0.16
CA TYR A 244 2.90 -6.14 1.15
C TYR A 244 1.74 -6.47 2.10
N LYS A 245 0.51 -6.17 1.69
CA LYS A 245 -0.69 -6.43 2.48
C LYS A 245 -0.91 -7.92 2.74
N PHE A 246 -0.62 -8.75 1.75
CA PHE A 246 -0.71 -10.21 1.88
C PHE A 246 0.30 -10.75 2.90
N MET A 247 1.58 -10.32 2.83
CA MET A 247 2.61 -10.74 3.80
C MET A 247 2.28 -10.25 5.20
N LYS A 248 1.76 -9.03 5.35
CA LYS A 248 1.28 -8.50 6.63
C LYS A 248 0.16 -9.37 7.22
N SER A 249 -0.83 -9.77 6.41
CA SER A 249 -1.92 -10.64 6.83
C SER A 249 -1.45 -12.05 7.18
N LEU A 250 -0.50 -12.62 6.44
CA LEU A 250 0.11 -13.91 6.78
C LEU A 250 0.86 -13.85 8.12
N TYR A 251 1.68 -12.81 8.32
CA TYR A 251 2.38 -12.62 9.59
C TYR A 251 1.41 -12.49 10.76
N PHE A 252 0.37 -11.67 10.60
CA PHE A 252 -0.70 -11.53 11.59
C PHE A 252 -1.32 -12.90 11.93
N SER A 253 -1.69 -13.68 10.92
CA SER A 253 -2.30 -15.00 11.12
C SER A 253 -1.39 -15.96 11.91
N VAL A 254 -0.11 -16.02 11.59
CA VAL A 254 0.86 -16.87 12.32
C VAL A 254 1.10 -16.36 13.73
N LYS A 255 1.28 -15.05 13.91
CA LYS A 255 1.56 -14.41 15.19
C LYS A 255 0.42 -14.55 16.18
N THR A 256 -0.81 -14.33 15.75
CA THR A 256 -2.02 -14.37 16.61
C THR A 256 -2.64 -15.75 16.68
N ARG A 257 -2.21 -16.69 15.86
CA ARG A 257 -2.86 -18.01 15.65
C ARG A 257 -4.31 -17.92 15.17
N ILE A 258 -4.71 -16.76 14.63
CA ILE A 258 -6.04 -16.57 14.05
C ILE A 258 -5.97 -16.99 12.58
N ARG A 259 -6.76 -18.00 12.21
CA ARG A 259 -6.85 -18.45 10.82
C ARG A 259 -7.71 -17.48 10.02
N LEU A 260 -7.08 -16.68 9.16
CA LEU A 260 -7.78 -15.83 8.22
C LEU A 260 -8.27 -16.66 7.03
N ASN A 261 -9.51 -16.43 6.59
CA ASN A 261 -10.03 -17.04 5.36
C ASN A 261 -9.48 -16.30 4.12
N LEU A 262 -8.20 -16.46 3.87
CA LEU A 262 -7.51 -15.78 2.77
C LEU A 262 -8.01 -16.24 1.38
N ARG A 263 -8.72 -17.36 1.28
CA ARG A 263 -9.33 -17.82 0.02
C ARG A 263 -10.40 -16.83 -0.47
N ALA A 264 -11.19 -16.26 0.44
CA ALA A 264 -12.28 -15.34 0.12
C ALA A 264 -11.82 -14.05 -0.62
N ILE A 265 -10.54 -13.66 -0.48
CA ILE A 265 -10.04 -12.46 -1.17
C ILE A 265 -9.95 -12.63 -2.70
N TRP A 266 -9.84 -13.86 -3.20
CA TRP A 266 -9.67 -14.13 -4.63
C TRP A 266 -10.98 -14.21 -5.41
N GLU A 267 -12.10 -14.23 -4.72
CA GLU A 267 -13.45 -14.24 -5.30
C GLU A 267 -13.87 -12.81 -5.68
N ILE A 268 -13.56 -12.38 -6.92
CA ILE A 268 -13.85 -11.03 -7.44
C ILE A 268 -14.85 -11.10 -8.59
#